data_14cde5d42615940244b62c8063deeb6a
#
_entry.id   14cde5d42615940244b62c8063deeb6a
#
_cell.length_a   1.000
_cell.length_b   1.000
_cell.length_c   1.000
_cell.angle_alpha   90.00
_cell.angle_beta   90.00
_cell.angle_gamma   90.00
#
_symmetry.space_group_name_H-M   'P 1'
#
loop_
_entity.id
_entity.type
_entity.pdbx_description
1 polymer ?
#
loop_
_entity_poly.entity_id
_entity_poly.type
_entity_poly.pdbx_seq_one_letter_code
_entity_poly.pdbx_strand_id
1 'polypeptide(L)'
;ENEYDPVKDYLEHCALTVDTPAYIDRLATTYLRPHEQSIPEPTLYDHMIKCTLIAAVRRVYEPGCKHDNACVLMGEQGARKSSFWKALGGHFFSDALRDCQSKDDLMVLHRSWIMEWAELDQVTNKRHAGQIKSFLSQSTDLFRVPYGKSTEAFPRRGIIVGSTNRTDGFLVDDTGNRRFWVIPVIATHKNAIDVDGLLKEVDAIWAAAVHAYRNHEPSALTIEQE
;
A
#
# COMPACT_ATOMS: atom_id res chain seq x y z
N GLU A 1 12.31 -26.22 -3.26
CA GLU A 1 11.90 -25.77 -4.61
C GLU A 1 12.06 -24.25 -4.65
N ASN A 2 12.87 -23.76 -5.59
CA ASN A 2 13.02 -22.33 -5.83
C ASN A 2 11.72 -21.84 -6.51
N GLU A 3 10.78 -21.39 -5.72
CA GLU A 3 9.57 -20.77 -6.25
C GLU A 3 9.94 -19.42 -6.85
N TYR A 4 9.79 -19.29 -8.18
CA TYR A 4 10.06 -18.05 -8.89
C TYR A 4 9.08 -16.97 -8.43
N ASP A 5 9.62 -15.88 -7.88
CA ASP A 5 8.85 -14.72 -7.43
C ASP A 5 9.39 -13.45 -8.11
N PRO A 6 8.70 -12.96 -9.16
CA PRO A 6 9.16 -11.81 -9.91
C PRO A 6 9.23 -10.51 -9.10
N VAL A 7 8.40 -10.35 -8.06
CA VAL A 7 8.47 -9.19 -7.17
C VAL A 7 9.71 -9.25 -6.29
N LYS A 8 10.02 -10.44 -5.75
CA LYS A 8 11.20 -10.64 -4.95
C LYS A 8 12.47 -10.40 -5.78
N ASP A 9 12.50 -10.93 -7.00
CA ASP A 9 13.63 -10.73 -7.92
C ASP A 9 13.82 -9.25 -8.25
N TYR A 10 12.74 -8.51 -8.47
CA TYR A 10 12.78 -7.06 -8.68
C TYR A 10 13.34 -6.33 -7.45
N LEU A 11 12.86 -6.64 -6.24
CA LEU A 11 13.34 -6.04 -4.99
C LEU A 11 14.83 -6.32 -4.74
N GLU A 12 15.27 -7.57 -4.97
CA GLU A 12 16.68 -7.94 -4.87
C GLU A 12 17.52 -7.18 -5.91
N HIS A 13 17.03 -7.07 -7.14
CA HIS A 13 17.69 -6.28 -8.17
C HIS A 13 17.87 -4.82 -7.73
N CYS A 14 16.84 -4.16 -7.25
CA CYS A 14 16.92 -2.78 -6.73
C CYS A 14 17.97 -2.67 -5.61
N ALA A 15 17.93 -3.58 -4.64
CA ALA A 15 18.84 -3.55 -3.50
C ALA A 15 20.31 -3.79 -3.87
N LEU A 16 20.57 -4.50 -4.98
CA LEU A 16 21.93 -4.82 -5.44
C LEU A 16 22.50 -3.81 -6.43
N THR A 17 21.65 -3.14 -7.23
CA THR A 17 22.09 -2.31 -8.35
C THR A 17 21.99 -0.81 -8.09
N VAL A 18 21.24 -0.40 -7.09
CA VAL A 18 21.10 1.02 -6.73
C VAL A 18 22.23 1.43 -5.78
N ASP A 19 23.15 2.23 -6.27
CA ASP A 19 24.29 2.73 -5.47
C ASP A 19 23.88 3.73 -4.38
N THR A 20 22.83 4.50 -4.64
CA THR A 20 22.35 5.52 -3.70
C THR A 20 20.85 5.33 -3.46
N PRO A 21 20.45 4.59 -2.43
CA PRO A 21 19.06 4.45 -2.03
C PRO A 21 18.42 5.81 -1.74
N ALA A 22 17.12 5.94 -2.02
CA ALA A 22 16.38 7.16 -1.76
C ALA A 22 16.19 7.39 -0.23
N TYR A 23 15.98 8.64 0.13
CA TYR A 23 15.60 8.98 1.50
C TYR A 23 14.08 8.81 1.67
N ILE A 24 13.66 7.65 2.19
CA ILE A 24 12.24 7.29 2.30
C ILE A 24 11.52 7.86 3.53
N ASP A 25 12.23 8.52 4.43
CA ASP A 25 11.64 9.08 5.66
C ASP A 25 10.76 10.31 5.42
N ARG A 26 10.75 10.87 4.21
CA ARG A 26 10.01 12.09 3.89
C ARG A 26 9.22 12.01 2.58
N LEU A 27 8.79 10.82 2.19
CA LEU A 27 8.08 10.64 0.91
C LEU A 27 6.70 11.30 0.88
N ALA A 28 5.95 11.26 1.97
CA ALA A 28 4.67 11.95 2.03
C ALA A 28 4.87 13.47 1.93
N THR A 29 5.83 14.02 2.66
CA THR A 29 6.19 15.43 2.59
C THR A 29 6.69 15.82 1.20
N THR A 30 7.45 14.96 0.52
CA THR A 30 7.98 15.26 -0.82
C THR A 30 6.90 15.26 -1.89
N TYR A 31 6.04 14.26 -1.93
CA TYR A 31 5.13 14.03 -3.05
C TYR A 31 3.67 14.37 -2.76
N LEU A 32 3.22 14.20 -1.52
CA LEU A 32 1.80 14.30 -1.16
C LEU A 32 1.47 15.60 -0.43
N ARG A 33 2.41 16.12 0.36
CA ARG A 33 2.23 17.26 1.26
C ARG A 33 3.42 18.22 1.25
N PRO A 34 3.80 18.79 0.08
CA PRO A 34 5.03 19.59 -0.06
C PRO A 34 5.05 20.87 0.79
N HIS A 35 3.89 21.34 1.29
CA HIS A 35 3.81 22.47 2.22
C HIS A 35 4.40 22.15 3.60
N GLU A 36 4.59 20.88 3.96
CA GLU A 36 5.18 20.42 5.21
C GLU A 36 6.72 20.28 5.14
N GLN A 37 7.34 20.63 4.02
CA GLN A 37 8.80 20.53 3.85
C GLN A 37 9.58 21.36 4.84
N SER A 38 8.99 22.44 5.39
CA SER A 38 9.62 23.29 6.44
C SER A 38 9.66 22.63 7.83
N ILE A 39 8.91 21.54 8.04
CA ILE A 39 8.94 20.77 9.29
C ILE A 39 10.25 19.96 9.29
N PRO A 40 11.14 20.12 10.31
CA PRO A 40 12.44 19.47 10.29
C PRO A 40 12.37 17.97 10.41
N GLU A 41 11.46 17.45 11.23
CA GLU A 41 11.28 16.01 11.49
C GLU A 41 10.27 15.38 10.55
N PRO A 42 10.39 14.07 10.27
CA PRO A 42 9.36 13.34 9.53
C PRO A 42 7.99 13.45 10.19
N THR A 43 6.98 13.70 9.37
CA THR A 43 5.59 13.79 9.85
C THR A 43 4.97 12.41 10.08
N LEU A 44 3.82 12.35 10.75
CA LEU A 44 3.05 11.11 10.86
C LEU A 44 2.76 10.49 9.49
N TYR A 45 2.47 11.32 8.48
CA TYR A 45 2.19 10.87 7.11
C TYR A 45 3.42 10.26 6.44
N ASP A 46 4.61 10.78 6.72
CA ASP A 46 5.87 10.19 6.27
C ASP A 46 6.08 8.81 6.90
N HIS A 47 5.82 8.65 8.19
CA HIS A 47 5.86 7.35 8.86
C HIS A 47 4.84 6.36 8.27
N MET A 48 3.62 6.80 7.94
CA MET A 48 2.61 5.96 7.30
C MET A 48 3.09 5.41 5.95
N ILE A 49 3.66 6.26 5.09
CA ILE A 49 4.21 5.82 3.78
C ILE A 49 5.39 4.88 4.00
N LYS A 50 6.35 5.24 4.83
CA LYS A 50 7.53 4.40 5.12
C LYS A 50 7.12 3.02 5.62
N CYS A 51 6.24 2.95 6.63
CA CYS A 51 5.73 1.67 7.14
C CYS A 51 4.99 0.86 6.06
N THR A 52 4.24 1.53 5.16
CA THR A 52 3.56 0.88 4.05
C THR A 52 4.56 0.24 3.07
N LEU A 53 5.65 0.94 2.73
CA LEU A 53 6.69 0.40 1.85
C LEU A 53 7.42 -0.79 2.50
N ILE A 54 7.80 -0.66 3.78
CA ILE A 54 8.44 -1.76 4.53
C ILE A 54 7.50 -2.97 4.62
N ALA A 55 6.20 -2.75 4.85
CA ALA A 55 5.21 -3.83 4.87
C ALA A 55 5.05 -4.51 3.51
N ALA A 56 5.11 -3.75 2.40
CA ALA A 56 5.07 -4.29 1.05
C ALA A 56 6.26 -5.21 0.78
N VAL A 57 7.47 -4.81 1.18
CA VAL A 57 8.67 -5.64 1.12
C VAL A 57 8.50 -6.87 2.00
N ARG A 58 8.14 -6.67 3.27
CA ARG A 58 7.98 -7.77 4.25
C ARG A 58 7.01 -8.84 3.78
N ARG A 59 5.88 -8.47 3.15
CA ARG A 59 4.89 -9.41 2.61
C ARG A 59 5.46 -10.31 1.50
N VAL A 60 6.46 -9.85 0.76
CA VAL A 60 7.15 -10.64 -0.27
C VAL A 60 8.13 -11.63 0.37
N TYR A 61 8.91 -11.20 1.37
CA TYR A 61 9.90 -12.04 2.03
C TYR A 61 9.29 -12.99 3.08
N GLU A 62 8.20 -12.58 3.70
CA GLU A 62 7.47 -13.31 4.74
C GLU A 62 5.97 -13.42 4.35
N PRO A 63 5.61 -14.24 3.34
CA PRO A 63 4.22 -14.39 2.92
C PRO A 63 3.31 -14.77 4.09
N GLY A 64 2.17 -14.09 4.22
CA GLY A 64 1.24 -14.30 5.33
C GLY A 64 1.64 -13.60 6.63
N CYS A 65 2.70 -12.80 6.67
CA CYS A 65 3.00 -11.97 7.84
C CYS A 65 1.86 -11.00 8.12
N LYS A 66 1.69 -10.63 9.40
CA LYS A 66 0.63 -9.71 9.80
C LYS A 66 0.86 -8.31 9.21
N HIS A 67 -0.12 -7.81 8.47
CA HIS A 67 -0.25 -6.43 8.04
C HIS A 67 -1.73 -6.16 7.76
N ASP A 68 -2.40 -5.47 8.66
CA ASP A 68 -3.83 -5.22 8.67
C ASP A 68 -4.19 -3.74 8.39
N ASN A 69 -3.23 -2.97 7.95
CA ASN A 69 -3.40 -1.57 7.60
C ASN A 69 -3.55 -1.38 6.08
N ALA A 70 -4.32 -0.38 5.69
CA ALA A 70 -4.39 0.14 4.34
C ALA A 70 -4.06 1.64 4.35
N CYS A 71 -3.04 2.04 3.59
CA CYS A 71 -2.70 3.45 3.41
C CYS A 71 -3.61 4.05 2.33
N VAL A 72 -4.37 5.09 2.69
CA VAL A 72 -5.40 5.70 1.86
C VAL A 72 -5.05 7.15 1.54
N LEU A 73 -4.92 7.47 0.26
CA LEU A 73 -4.74 8.85 -0.20
C LEU A 73 -6.09 9.53 -0.37
N MET A 74 -6.33 10.58 0.39
CA MET A 74 -7.57 11.37 0.38
C MET A 74 -7.33 12.75 -0.22
N GLY A 75 -8.15 13.16 -1.18
CA GLY A 75 -8.01 14.50 -1.78
C GLY A 75 -8.77 14.68 -3.08
N GLU A 76 -8.60 15.82 -3.72
CA GLU A 76 -9.31 16.22 -4.93
C GLU A 76 -9.18 15.20 -6.07
N GLN A 77 -10.23 15.07 -6.87
CA GLN A 77 -10.19 14.30 -8.10
C GLN A 77 -9.17 14.92 -9.07
N GLY A 78 -8.41 14.08 -9.76
CA GLY A 78 -7.35 14.54 -10.68
C GLY A 78 -6.00 14.84 -10.02
N ALA A 79 -5.87 14.73 -8.69
CA ALA A 79 -4.62 14.89 -7.97
C ALA A 79 -3.57 13.79 -8.26
N ARG A 80 -3.86 12.81 -9.11
CA ARG A 80 -3.00 11.66 -9.49
C ARG A 80 -2.70 10.68 -8.34
N LYS A 81 -3.62 10.52 -7.38
CA LYS A 81 -3.47 9.60 -6.23
C LYS A 81 -3.23 8.15 -6.64
N SER A 82 -4.09 7.60 -7.51
CA SER A 82 -3.93 6.23 -8.04
C SER A 82 -2.66 6.09 -8.89
N SER A 83 -2.26 7.16 -9.59
CA SER A 83 -1.01 7.18 -10.36
C SER A 83 0.22 7.09 -9.45
N PHE A 84 0.17 7.65 -8.23
CA PHE A 84 1.22 7.50 -7.22
C PHE A 84 1.42 6.02 -6.84
N TRP A 85 0.34 5.31 -6.50
CA TRP A 85 0.41 3.89 -6.19
C TRP A 85 0.83 3.03 -7.38
N LYS A 86 0.31 3.38 -8.57
CA LYS A 86 0.68 2.71 -9.81
C LYS A 86 2.15 2.89 -10.15
N ALA A 87 2.73 4.06 -9.92
CA ALA A 87 4.16 4.31 -10.11
C ALA A 87 5.00 3.41 -9.19
N LEU A 88 4.63 3.29 -7.92
CA LEU A 88 5.34 2.42 -6.96
C LEU A 88 5.19 0.92 -7.29
N GLY A 89 4.00 0.47 -7.69
CA GLY A 89 3.73 -0.95 -7.96
C GLY A 89 4.16 -1.42 -9.34
N GLY A 90 4.34 -0.50 -10.29
CA GLY A 90 4.73 -0.81 -11.67
C GLY A 90 3.85 -1.89 -12.31
N HIS A 91 4.47 -2.93 -12.84
CA HIS A 91 3.77 -4.08 -13.45
C HIS A 91 3.01 -4.96 -12.45
N PHE A 92 3.31 -4.82 -11.16
CA PHE A 92 2.69 -5.59 -10.08
C PHE A 92 1.58 -4.82 -9.37
N PHE A 93 1.17 -3.67 -9.91
CA PHE A 93 0.02 -2.89 -9.45
C PHE A 93 -1.27 -3.39 -10.07
N SER A 94 -2.35 -3.32 -9.28
CA SER A 94 -3.72 -3.49 -9.79
C SER A 94 -4.70 -2.59 -9.04
N ASP A 95 -5.66 -2.05 -9.77
CA ASP A 95 -6.81 -1.28 -9.27
C ASP A 95 -8.14 -2.03 -9.45
N ALA A 96 -8.06 -3.34 -9.69
CA ALA A 96 -9.21 -4.15 -10.05
C ALA A 96 -10.01 -4.71 -8.85
N LEU A 97 -9.64 -4.38 -7.61
CA LEU A 97 -10.35 -4.84 -6.41
C LEU A 97 -11.71 -4.12 -6.30
N ARG A 98 -12.79 -4.90 -6.38
CA ARG A 98 -14.16 -4.38 -6.31
C ARG A 98 -14.90 -4.86 -5.07
N ASP A 99 -14.84 -6.16 -4.82
CA ASP A 99 -15.52 -6.83 -3.71
C ASP A 99 -14.56 -7.79 -3.02
N CYS A 100 -14.36 -7.61 -1.73
CA CYS A 100 -13.44 -8.44 -0.96
C CYS A 100 -13.92 -9.89 -0.73
N GLN A 101 -15.05 -10.30 -1.31
CA GLN A 101 -15.65 -11.61 -1.10
C GLN A 101 -15.62 -12.51 -2.35
N SER A 102 -15.41 -11.96 -3.53
CA SER A 102 -15.43 -12.76 -4.76
C SER A 102 -14.13 -13.56 -4.91
N LYS A 103 -14.26 -14.78 -5.46
CA LYS A 103 -13.07 -15.60 -5.76
C LYS A 103 -12.18 -14.94 -6.80
N ASP A 104 -12.77 -14.23 -7.74
CA ASP A 104 -12.05 -13.56 -8.82
C ASP A 104 -11.21 -12.42 -8.24
N ASP A 105 -11.74 -11.65 -7.27
CA ASP A 105 -10.99 -10.61 -6.57
C ASP A 105 -9.84 -11.19 -5.75
N LEU A 106 -10.03 -12.33 -5.09
CA LEU A 106 -8.94 -13.02 -4.39
C LEU A 106 -7.84 -13.47 -5.36
N MET A 107 -8.18 -13.99 -6.53
CA MET A 107 -7.18 -14.35 -7.54
C MET A 107 -6.41 -13.13 -8.06
N VAL A 108 -7.07 -12.00 -8.26
CA VAL A 108 -6.42 -10.74 -8.65
C VAL A 108 -5.51 -10.25 -7.51
N LEU A 109 -5.98 -10.29 -6.26
CA LEU A 109 -5.19 -9.94 -5.08
C LEU A 109 -3.87 -10.73 -5.01
N HIS A 110 -3.92 -12.05 -5.24
CA HIS A 110 -2.74 -12.91 -5.18
C HIS A 110 -1.79 -12.79 -6.39
N ARG A 111 -2.23 -12.13 -7.48
CA ARG A 111 -1.39 -11.79 -8.65
C ARG A 111 -0.78 -10.41 -8.56
N SER A 112 -1.20 -9.59 -7.60
CA SER A 112 -0.78 -8.22 -7.46
C SER A 112 0.06 -8.04 -6.20
N TRP A 113 1.03 -7.15 -6.26
CA TRP A 113 1.84 -6.78 -5.10
C TRP A 113 1.26 -5.56 -4.38
N ILE A 114 0.93 -4.50 -5.14
CA ILE A 114 0.19 -3.35 -4.64
C ILE A 114 -1.19 -3.35 -5.26
N MET A 115 -2.20 -3.60 -4.42
CA MET A 115 -3.60 -3.62 -4.82
C MET A 115 -4.28 -2.35 -4.33
N GLU A 116 -4.72 -1.51 -5.26
CA GLU A 116 -5.49 -0.33 -4.90
C GLU A 116 -6.97 -0.66 -4.81
N TRP A 117 -7.55 -0.26 -3.69
CA TRP A 117 -8.99 -0.16 -3.54
C TRP A 117 -9.41 1.26 -3.95
N ALA A 118 -9.74 1.41 -5.22
CA ALA A 118 -10.22 2.67 -5.75
C ALA A 118 -11.60 3.00 -5.20
N GLU A 119 -11.86 4.30 -5.00
CA GLU A 119 -13.16 4.79 -4.51
C GLU A 119 -13.64 4.07 -3.24
N LEU A 120 -12.73 3.94 -2.28
CA LEU A 120 -12.97 3.24 -1.00
C LEU A 120 -14.24 3.73 -0.27
N ASP A 121 -14.63 4.97 -0.50
CA ASP A 121 -15.85 5.58 0.04
C ASP A 121 -17.15 4.92 -0.43
N GLN A 122 -17.18 4.28 -1.58
CA GLN A 122 -18.37 3.54 -2.05
C GLN A 122 -18.56 2.23 -1.28
N VAL A 123 -17.48 1.68 -0.75
CA VAL A 123 -17.47 0.37 -0.08
C VAL A 123 -17.58 0.50 1.44
N THR A 124 -17.18 1.65 2.01
CA THR A 124 -17.16 1.89 3.47
C THR A 124 -18.52 2.25 4.09
N ASN A 125 -19.63 1.78 3.50
CA ASN A 125 -20.92 1.86 4.17
C ASN A 125 -20.89 1.09 5.50
N LYS A 126 -21.62 1.54 6.53
CA LYS A 126 -21.71 0.89 7.86
C LYS A 126 -21.94 -0.64 7.79
N ARG A 127 -22.67 -1.11 6.76
CA ARG A 127 -22.94 -2.55 6.58
C ARG A 127 -21.73 -3.37 6.17
N HIS A 128 -20.74 -2.78 5.51
CA HIS A 128 -19.56 -3.47 4.98
C HIS A 128 -18.29 -3.20 5.80
N ALA A 129 -18.30 -2.20 6.68
CA ALA A 129 -17.11 -1.83 7.46
C ALA A 129 -16.48 -3.00 8.23
N GLY A 130 -17.30 -3.86 8.85
CA GLY A 130 -16.82 -5.06 9.53
C GLY A 130 -16.19 -6.08 8.60
N GLN A 131 -16.76 -6.26 7.40
CA GLN A 131 -16.23 -7.19 6.38
C GLN A 131 -14.89 -6.71 5.84
N ILE A 132 -14.76 -5.41 5.55
CA ILE A 132 -13.51 -4.80 5.09
C ILE A 132 -12.42 -4.95 6.15
N LYS A 133 -12.74 -4.67 7.41
CA LYS A 133 -11.81 -4.84 8.54
C LYS A 133 -11.36 -6.29 8.69
N SER A 134 -12.28 -7.25 8.57
CA SER A 134 -11.98 -8.67 8.57
C SER A 134 -11.07 -9.03 7.40
N PHE A 135 -11.39 -8.55 6.21
CA PHE A 135 -10.61 -8.78 5.00
C PHE A 135 -9.18 -8.23 5.11
N LEU A 136 -9.01 -7.01 5.61
CA LEU A 136 -7.68 -6.41 5.82
C LEU A 136 -6.85 -7.22 6.83
N SER A 137 -7.49 -7.80 7.84
CA SER A 137 -6.82 -8.56 8.91
C SER A 137 -6.43 -9.98 8.50
N GLN A 138 -6.89 -10.47 7.35
CA GLN A 138 -6.53 -11.80 6.88
C GLN A 138 -5.07 -11.84 6.42
N SER A 139 -4.35 -12.84 6.86
CA SER A 139 -2.98 -13.13 6.46
C SER A 139 -2.90 -14.20 5.36
N THR A 140 -3.92 -15.04 5.26
CA THR A 140 -4.02 -16.16 4.33
C THR A 140 -5.44 -16.28 3.83
N ASP A 141 -5.61 -16.40 2.54
CA ASP A 141 -6.90 -16.61 1.89
C ASP A 141 -7.09 -18.08 1.53
N LEU A 142 -8.33 -18.58 1.67
CA LEU A 142 -8.69 -19.95 1.34
C LEU A 142 -9.63 -19.94 0.14
N PHE A 143 -9.17 -20.39 -1.00
CA PHE A 143 -10.03 -20.53 -2.18
C PHE A 143 -9.57 -21.68 -3.07
N ARG A 144 -10.46 -22.05 -4.00
CA ARG A 144 -10.18 -23.07 -5.00
C ARG A 144 -9.88 -22.38 -6.34
N VAL A 145 -8.68 -22.60 -6.87
CA VAL A 145 -8.34 -22.13 -8.22
C VAL A 145 -9.27 -22.75 -9.27
N PRO A 146 -9.52 -22.08 -10.41
CA PRO A 146 -10.28 -22.67 -11.51
C PRO A 146 -9.71 -24.04 -11.89
N TYR A 147 -10.60 -25.02 -12.06
CA TYR A 147 -10.26 -26.43 -12.35
C TYR A 147 -9.49 -27.16 -11.23
N GLY A 148 -9.18 -26.52 -10.12
CA GLY A 148 -8.58 -27.18 -8.95
C GLY A 148 -9.53 -28.20 -8.32
N LYS A 149 -8.99 -29.25 -7.70
CA LYS A 149 -9.78 -30.30 -7.04
C LYS A 149 -10.11 -29.97 -5.58
N SER A 150 -9.26 -29.16 -4.93
CA SER A 150 -9.37 -28.83 -3.50
C SER A 150 -9.29 -27.33 -3.26
N THR A 151 -9.74 -26.90 -2.07
CA THR A 151 -9.45 -25.56 -1.55
C THR A 151 -8.02 -25.57 -1.03
N GLU A 152 -7.28 -24.53 -1.36
CA GLU A 152 -5.89 -24.35 -0.99
C GLU A 152 -5.72 -23.06 -0.21
N ALA A 153 -4.68 -22.99 0.61
CA ALA A 153 -4.32 -21.81 1.39
C ALA A 153 -3.28 -20.98 0.66
N PHE A 154 -3.56 -19.70 0.48
CA PHE A 154 -2.70 -18.75 -0.20
C PHE A 154 -2.27 -17.66 0.80
N PRO A 155 -1.04 -17.72 1.33
CA PRO A 155 -0.50 -16.64 2.15
C PRO A 155 -0.40 -15.35 1.35
N ARG A 156 -0.88 -14.23 1.91
CA ARG A 156 -0.84 -12.94 1.23
C ARG A 156 0.58 -12.43 1.06
N ARG A 157 0.93 -12.02 -0.15
CA ARG A 157 2.25 -11.52 -0.56
C ARG A 157 2.25 -10.04 -0.91
N GLY A 158 1.09 -9.44 -1.08
CA GLY A 158 0.91 -8.03 -1.40
C GLY A 158 0.26 -7.25 -0.27
N ILE A 159 0.16 -5.95 -0.48
CA ILE A 159 -0.52 -5.00 0.39
C ILE A 159 -1.73 -4.39 -0.30
N ILE A 160 -2.66 -3.89 0.51
CA ILE A 160 -3.81 -3.14 0.04
C ILE A 160 -3.58 -1.67 0.37
N VAL A 161 -3.77 -0.83 -0.63
CA VAL A 161 -3.76 0.63 -0.51
C VAL A 161 -5.11 1.18 -0.99
N GLY A 162 -5.36 2.45 -0.81
CA GLY A 162 -6.62 3.02 -1.27
C GLY A 162 -6.50 4.46 -1.74
N SER A 163 -7.54 4.91 -2.43
CA SER A 163 -7.75 6.31 -2.74
C SER A 163 -9.22 6.69 -2.56
N THR A 164 -9.47 7.94 -2.17
CA THR A 164 -10.81 8.51 -2.08
C THR A 164 -10.80 9.98 -2.47
N ASN A 165 -11.91 10.43 -3.08
CA ASN A 165 -12.14 11.83 -3.39
C ASN A 165 -12.93 12.55 -2.28
N ARG A 166 -13.46 11.81 -1.30
CA ARG A 166 -14.15 12.40 -0.15
C ARG A 166 -13.14 13.01 0.80
N THR A 167 -13.42 14.23 1.21
CA THR A 167 -12.63 14.98 2.21
C THR A 167 -13.22 14.87 3.61
N ASP A 168 -14.42 14.29 3.74
CA ASP A 168 -15.14 14.15 4.99
C ASP A 168 -15.91 12.81 5.06
N GLY A 169 -16.02 12.25 6.24
CA GLY A 169 -17.00 11.22 6.60
C GLY A 169 -16.90 9.88 5.87
N PHE A 170 -15.78 9.51 5.25
CA PHE A 170 -15.71 8.21 4.60
C PHE A 170 -15.48 7.04 5.59
N LEU A 171 -14.91 7.31 6.75
CA LEU A 171 -14.79 6.36 7.86
C LEU A 171 -15.91 6.60 8.87
N VAL A 172 -17.05 5.95 8.67
CA VAL A 172 -18.28 6.18 9.47
C VAL A 172 -18.30 5.37 10.76
N ASP A 173 -17.33 4.50 11.01
CA ASP A 173 -17.29 3.63 12.17
C ASP A 173 -16.06 3.93 13.05
N ASP A 174 -16.31 4.44 14.26
CA ASP A 174 -15.27 4.83 15.22
C ASP A 174 -14.46 3.62 15.74
N THR A 175 -14.94 2.39 15.53
CA THR A 175 -14.26 1.17 15.95
C THR A 175 -13.38 0.61 14.84
N GLY A 176 -12.06 0.65 15.02
CA GLY A 176 -11.09 0.03 14.10
C GLY A 176 -10.65 0.89 12.93
N ASN A 177 -10.85 2.20 12.99
CA ASN A 177 -10.31 3.17 12.03
C ASN A 177 -8.78 3.16 11.97
N ARG A 178 -8.08 2.67 12.99
CA ARG A 178 -6.65 2.45 13.03
C ARG A 178 -6.10 1.60 11.87
N ARG A 179 -6.97 0.83 11.18
CA ARG A 179 -6.57 0.06 9.99
C ARG A 179 -6.43 0.91 8.74
N PHE A 180 -6.99 2.11 8.74
CA PHE A 180 -6.90 3.02 7.60
C PHE A 180 -5.99 4.19 7.95
N TRP A 181 -4.82 4.18 7.38
CA TRP A 181 -3.88 5.29 7.47
C TRP A 181 -4.20 6.32 6.39
N VAL A 182 -4.96 7.32 6.78
CA VAL A 182 -5.47 8.33 5.84
C VAL A 182 -4.50 9.48 5.72
N ILE A 183 -4.03 9.72 4.50
CA ILE A 183 -3.14 10.83 4.17
C ILE A 183 -3.91 11.85 3.35
N PRO A 184 -4.24 13.03 3.91
CA PRO A 184 -4.81 14.13 3.15
C PRO A 184 -3.78 14.67 2.16
N VAL A 185 -4.03 14.47 0.87
CA VAL A 185 -3.19 14.95 -0.22
C VAL A 185 -3.58 16.38 -0.55
N ILE A 186 -2.61 17.28 -0.65
CA ILE A 186 -2.86 18.69 -0.97
C ILE A 186 -2.83 18.96 -2.48
N ALA A 187 -2.27 18.04 -3.25
CA ALA A 187 -2.28 18.14 -4.70
C ALA A 187 -3.71 18.27 -5.25
N THR A 188 -3.85 19.11 -6.26
CA THR A 188 -5.09 19.36 -7.00
C THR A 188 -4.91 18.93 -8.45
N HIS A 189 -5.98 18.99 -9.24
CA HIS A 189 -5.84 18.71 -10.66
C HIS A 189 -4.89 19.68 -11.40
N LYS A 190 -4.74 20.93 -10.90
CA LYS A 190 -3.85 21.95 -11.46
C LYS A 190 -2.41 21.83 -10.99
N ASN A 191 -2.21 21.30 -9.80
CA ASN A 191 -0.92 21.05 -9.19
C ASN A 191 -0.91 19.62 -8.66
N ALA A 192 -0.89 18.67 -9.60
CA ALA A 192 -0.99 17.24 -9.29
C ALA A 192 0.32 16.70 -8.70
N ILE A 193 0.23 15.52 -8.06
CA ILE A 193 1.41 14.80 -7.58
C ILE A 193 2.42 14.64 -8.72
N ASP A 194 3.69 14.93 -8.45
CA ASP A 194 4.81 14.75 -9.39
C ASP A 194 5.13 13.25 -9.56
N VAL A 195 4.29 12.58 -10.33
CA VAL A 195 4.47 11.15 -10.64
C VAL A 195 5.67 10.92 -11.56
N ASP A 196 6.02 11.90 -12.38
CA ASP A 196 7.14 11.77 -13.32
C ASP A 196 8.49 11.88 -12.58
N GLY A 197 8.55 12.69 -11.52
CA GLY A 197 9.66 12.70 -10.55
C GLY A 197 9.74 11.38 -9.78
N LEU A 198 8.61 10.92 -9.25
CA LEU A 198 8.51 9.66 -8.51
C LEU A 198 9.01 8.47 -9.34
N LEU A 199 8.61 8.36 -10.62
CA LEU A 199 9.02 7.28 -11.52
C LEU A 199 10.54 7.19 -11.71
N LYS A 200 11.27 8.29 -11.60
CA LYS A 200 12.74 8.30 -11.70
C LYS A 200 13.42 7.74 -10.44
N GLU A 201 12.71 7.74 -9.31
CA GLU A 201 13.24 7.35 -8.01
C GLU A 201 12.72 6.00 -7.51
N VAL A 202 11.79 5.35 -8.24
CA VAL A 202 11.08 4.15 -7.78
C VAL A 202 12.05 3.04 -7.37
N ASP A 203 13.07 2.74 -8.17
CA ASP A 203 14.05 1.70 -7.85
C ASP A 203 14.88 2.07 -6.61
N ALA A 204 15.24 3.35 -6.46
CA ALA A 204 15.94 3.86 -5.28
C ALA A 204 15.06 3.82 -4.00
N ILE A 205 13.78 4.09 -4.15
CA ILE A 205 12.80 3.96 -3.07
C ILE A 205 12.68 2.51 -2.62
N TRP A 206 12.56 1.56 -3.55
CA TRP A 206 12.47 0.15 -3.19
C TRP A 206 13.77 -0.41 -2.64
N ALA A 207 14.93 0.03 -3.14
CA ALA A 207 16.21 -0.30 -2.54
C ALA A 207 16.26 0.14 -1.07
N ALA A 208 15.86 1.37 -0.76
CA ALA A 208 15.79 1.88 0.60
C ALA A 208 14.80 1.10 1.48
N ALA A 209 13.63 0.75 0.95
CA ALA A 209 12.65 -0.05 1.67
C ALA A 209 13.15 -1.47 1.99
N VAL A 210 13.90 -2.11 1.07
CA VAL A 210 14.55 -3.40 1.32
C VAL A 210 15.63 -3.28 2.40
N HIS A 211 16.44 -2.22 2.38
CA HIS A 211 17.43 -1.97 3.42
C HIS A 211 16.76 -1.73 4.79
N ALA A 212 15.70 -0.94 4.85
CA ALA A 212 14.94 -0.71 6.08
C ALA A 212 14.36 -2.03 6.63
N TYR A 213 13.77 -2.88 5.77
CA TYR A 213 13.30 -4.21 6.15
C TYR A 213 14.43 -5.08 6.72
N ARG A 214 15.60 -5.14 6.05
CA ARG A 214 16.76 -5.92 6.48
C ARG A 214 17.35 -5.41 7.80
N ASN A 215 17.20 -4.12 8.07
CA ASN A 215 17.58 -3.49 9.33
C ASN A 215 16.50 -3.64 10.43
N HIS A 216 15.44 -4.40 10.18
CA HIS A 216 14.34 -4.63 11.11
C HIS A 216 13.59 -3.35 11.52
N GLU A 217 13.54 -2.35 10.64
CA GLU A 217 12.73 -1.16 10.88
C GLU A 217 11.23 -1.53 10.90
N PRO A 218 10.40 -0.80 11.68
CA PRO A 218 9.00 -1.16 11.88
C PRO A 218 8.19 -1.01 10.59
N SER A 219 7.31 -1.98 10.32
CA SER A 219 6.32 -1.97 9.24
C SER A 219 4.92 -1.59 9.72
N ALA A 220 4.81 -1.06 10.94
CA ALA A 220 3.58 -0.57 11.57
C ALA A 220 3.91 0.68 12.40
N LEU A 221 2.92 1.53 12.61
CA LEU A 221 3.04 2.67 13.51
C LEU A 221 3.20 2.19 14.96
N THR A 222 3.87 2.98 15.77
CA THR A 222 3.91 2.77 17.23
C THR A 222 2.59 3.18 17.86
N ILE A 223 2.32 2.71 19.09
CA ILE A 223 1.10 3.08 19.85
C ILE A 223 0.98 4.59 20.05
N GLU A 224 2.12 5.30 20.13
CA GLU A 224 2.14 6.77 20.28
C GLU A 224 1.82 7.50 18.96
N GLN A 225 1.96 6.82 17.81
CA GLN A 225 1.68 7.36 16.47
C GLN A 225 0.27 7.00 15.98
N GLU A 226 -0.38 5.99 16.54
CA GLU A 226 -1.78 5.62 16.27
C GLU A 226 -2.77 6.55 17.00
#